data_b22e508707e070f4172b510b675156f7
#
_entry.id   b22e508707e070f4172b510b675156f7
#
_cell.length_a   1.000
_cell.length_b   1.000
_cell.length_c   1.000
_cell.angle_alpha   90.00
_cell.angle_beta   90.00
_cell.angle_gamma   90.00
#
_symmetry.space_group_name_H-M   'P 1'
#
loop_
_entity.id
_entity.type
_entity.pdbx_description
1 polymer ?
#
loop_
_entity_poly.entity_id
_entity_poly.type
_entity_poly.pdbx_seq_one_letter_code
_entity_poly.pdbx_strand_id
1 'polypeptide(L)'
;MLFEDGIRMDLSIKTPACAMEDYLSDTLCIKLLDKDGLLPEIPESNDSRYHVRKPSKAQYESCCNEFFGCLNNVAKGIVRDQMPYAWRMYHQVVHVELEKMAEWYIAAEHDYSDLRRAIFAGCDLFRSLAVKVGTHLGYVYNENDEKGMMRYVFLGNVYLSVNE
;
A
#
# COMPACT_ATOMS: atom_id res chain seq x y z
N MET A 1 0.38 8.53 -15.85
CA MET A 1 -0.55 8.33 -16.99
C MET A 1 -1.15 6.95 -16.84
N LEU A 2 -2.45 6.81 -17.04
CA LEU A 2 -3.14 5.51 -17.06
C LEU A 2 -3.56 5.24 -18.51
N PHE A 3 -3.18 4.07 -19.03
CA PHE A 3 -3.52 3.66 -20.39
C PHE A 3 -4.85 2.88 -20.41
N GLU A 4 -5.46 2.74 -21.58
CA GLU A 4 -6.76 2.05 -21.74
C GLU A 4 -6.70 0.55 -21.38
N ASP A 5 -5.53 -0.07 -21.47
CA ASP A 5 -5.24 -1.45 -21.06
C ASP A 5 -5.07 -1.61 -19.55
N GLY A 6 -5.17 -0.52 -18.76
CA GLY A 6 -5.00 -0.51 -17.32
C GLY A 6 -3.55 -0.37 -16.85
N ILE A 7 -2.57 -0.28 -17.76
CA ILE A 7 -1.17 -0.04 -17.40
C ILE A 7 -1.01 1.42 -16.96
N ARG A 8 -0.36 1.62 -15.84
CA ARG A 8 0.01 2.94 -15.34
C ARG A 8 1.49 3.21 -15.59
N MET A 9 1.80 4.36 -16.15
CA MET A 9 3.16 4.87 -16.29
C MET A 9 3.32 6.19 -15.56
N ASP A 10 4.30 6.26 -14.67
CA ASP A 10 4.73 7.49 -14.02
C ASP A 10 6.07 7.93 -14.62
N LEU A 11 6.12 9.11 -15.19
CA LEU A 11 7.32 9.71 -15.76
C LEU A 11 7.83 10.81 -14.84
N SER A 12 9.08 10.67 -14.41
CA SER A 12 9.77 11.68 -13.60
C SER A 12 11.00 12.21 -14.36
N ILE A 13 11.15 13.54 -14.37
CA ILE A 13 12.35 14.20 -14.89
C ILE A 13 13.13 14.69 -13.68
N LYS A 14 14.38 14.26 -13.55
CA LYS A 14 15.25 14.57 -12.41
C LYS A 14 16.60 15.08 -12.88
N THR A 15 17.32 15.76 -11.98
CA THR A 15 18.72 16.07 -12.22
C THR A 15 19.55 14.79 -12.23
N PRO A 16 20.71 14.74 -12.92
CA PRO A 16 21.55 13.54 -12.93
C PRO A 16 21.92 13.02 -11.55
N ALA A 17 22.18 13.91 -10.58
CA ALA A 17 22.51 13.54 -9.21
C ALA A 17 21.34 12.83 -8.51
N CYS A 18 20.13 13.39 -8.57
CA CYS A 18 18.94 12.76 -7.98
C CYS A 18 18.55 11.44 -8.69
N ALA A 19 18.71 11.39 -10.02
CA ALA A 19 18.46 10.17 -10.79
C ALA A 19 19.42 9.05 -10.41
N MET A 20 20.70 9.39 -10.17
CA MET A 20 21.73 8.45 -9.72
C MET A 20 21.40 7.87 -8.33
N GLU A 21 20.96 8.71 -7.40
CA GLU A 21 20.59 8.26 -6.06
C GLU A 21 19.44 7.25 -6.11
N ASP A 22 18.37 7.56 -6.87
CA ASP A 22 17.25 6.62 -7.05
C ASP A 22 17.70 5.32 -7.73
N TYR A 23 18.49 5.45 -8.82
CA TYR A 23 18.99 4.32 -9.59
C TYR A 23 19.80 3.32 -8.76
N LEU A 24 20.63 3.82 -7.84
CA LEU A 24 21.43 2.97 -6.94
C LEU A 24 20.65 2.43 -5.75
N SER A 25 19.54 3.08 -5.40
CA SER A 25 18.77 2.70 -4.21
C SER A 25 17.67 1.69 -4.51
N ASP A 26 17.21 1.55 -5.74
CA ASP A 26 16.10 0.68 -6.10
C ASP A 26 16.57 -0.62 -6.75
N THR A 27 16.23 -1.78 -6.16
CA THR A 27 16.57 -3.10 -6.71
C THR A 27 15.70 -3.52 -7.90
N LEU A 28 14.54 -2.89 -8.12
CA LEU A 28 13.67 -3.10 -9.30
C LEU A 28 13.98 -2.13 -10.44
N CYS A 29 15.22 -1.71 -10.56
CA CYS A 29 15.67 -0.76 -11.57
C CYS A 29 16.27 -1.48 -12.79
N ILE A 30 15.93 -1.01 -13.99
CA ILE A 30 16.49 -1.48 -15.26
C ILE A 30 16.97 -0.27 -16.05
N LYS A 31 18.24 -0.28 -16.46
CA LYS A 31 18.81 0.73 -17.33
C LYS A 31 18.36 0.50 -18.79
N LEU A 32 17.48 1.35 -19.29
CA LEU A 32 17.01 1.25 -20.68
C LEU A 32 17.92 1.99 -21.66
N LEU A 33 18.43 3.14 -21.27
CA LEU A 33 19.28 3.98 -22.11
C LEU A 33 20.17 4.88 -21.25
N ASP A 34 21.46 4.89 -21.55
CA ASP A 34 22.46 5.78 -20.96
C ASP A 34 23.37 6.29 -22.07
N LYS A 35 23.01 7.43 -22.68
CA LYS A 35 23.76 8.02 -23.82
C LYS A 35 25.11 8.58 -23.39
N ASP A 36 25.20 9.05 -22.16
CA ASP A 36 26.38 9.78 -21.68
C ASP A 36 27.29 8.90 -20.82
N GLY A 37 26.93 7.64 -20.60
CA GLY A 37 27.69 6.67 -19.82
C GLY A 37 27.83 7.07 -18.34
N LEU A 38 26.81 7.72 -17.77
CA LEU A 38 26.83 8.23 -16.40
C LEU A 38 26.44 7.20 -15.36
N LEU A 39 25.67 6.19 -15.77
CA LEU A 39 25.09 5.20 -14.84
C LEU A 39 26.06 4.01 -14.68
N PRO A 40 26.47 3.68 -13.45
CA PRO A 40 27.28 2.49 -13.21
C PRO A 40 26.51 1.20 -13.52
N GLU A 41 27.23 0.09 -13.61
CA GLU A 41 26.61 -1.23 -13.68
C GLU A 41 25.98 -1.57 -12.33
N ILE A 42 24.77 -2.12 -12.35
CA ILE A 42 24.03 -2.59 -11.18
C ILE A 42 23.74 -4.09 -11.31
N PRO A 43 23.51 -4.79 -10.19
CA PRO A 43 23.07 -6.17 -10.22
C PRO A 43 21.78 -6.35 -11.03
N GLU A 44 21.50 -7.59 -11.44
CA GLU A 44 20.23 -7.92 -12.07
C GLU A 44 19.04 -7.48 -11.22
N SER A 45 18.03 -6.90 -11.88
CA SER A 45 16.82 -6.39 -11.23
C SER A 45 16.11 -7.51 -10.45
N ASN A 46 15.76 -7.24 -9.20
CA ASN A 46 15.04 -8.16 -8.33
C ASN A 46 14.17 -7.42 -7.32
N ASP A 47 13.21 -8.10 -6.76
CA ASP A 47 12.20 -7.57 -5.82
C ASP A 47 12.55 -7.74 -4.34
N SER A 48 13.75 -8.22 -4.04
CA SER A 48 14.18 -8.59 -2.66
C SER A 48 14.03 -7.46 -1.63
N ARG A 49 14.11 -6.20 -2.07
CA ARG A 49 13.93 -5.03 -1.22
C ARG A 49 12.50 -4.84 -0.76
N TYR A 50 11.54 -5.32 -1.54
CA TYR A 50 10.10 -5.16 -1.32
C TYR A 50 9.48 -6.28 -0.51
N HIS A 51 10.24 -7.34 -0.23
CA HIS A 51 9.75 -8.43 0.60
C HIS A 51 9.63 -8.01 2.07
N VAL A 52 8.50 -8.34 2.66
CA VAL A 52 8.28 -8.17 4.10
C VAL A 52 9.26 -9.07 4.86
N ARG A 53 10.06 -8.48 5.72
CA ARG A 53 11.05 -9.22 6.51
C ARG A 53 10.38 -9.87 7.72
N LYS A 54 10.75 -11.14 7.99
CA LYS A 54 10.32 -11.84 9.20
C LYS A 54 10.71 -11.02 10.43
N PRO A 55 9.78 -10.75 11.36
CA PRO A 55 10.09 -9.99 12.56
C PRO A 55 10.98 -10.82 13.52
N SER A 56 11.83 -10.14 14.26
CA SER A 56 12.45 -10.72 15.44
C SER A 56 11.41 -10.86 16.56
N LYS A 57 11.70 -11.72 17.56
CA LYS A 57 10.85 -11.86 18.76
C LYS A 57 10.59 -10.50 19.44
N ALA A 58 11.61 -9.68 19.58
CA ALA A 58 11.50 -8.36 20.20
C ALA A 58 10.58 -7.40 19.39
N GLN A 59 10.65 -7.42 18.08
CA GLN A 59 9.77 -6.62 17.22
C GLN A 59 8.31 -7.07 17.32
N TYR A 60 8.07 -8.39 17.33
CA TYR A 60 6.73 -8.95 17.53
C TYR A 60 6.15 -8.57 18.90
N GLU A 61 6.90 -8.76 19.98
CA GLU A 61 6.47 -8.40 21.34
C GLU A 61 6.22 -6.89 21.46
N SER A 62 7.07 -6.05 20.86
CA SER A 62 6.88 -4.60 20.84
C SER A 62 5.60 -4.21 20.12
N CYS A 63 5.32 -4.81 18.96
CA CYS A 63 4.11 -4.58 18.20
C CYS A 63 2.85 -4.92 19.03
N CYS A 64 2.83 -6.08 19.67
CA CYS A 64 1.73 -6.48 20.56
C CYS A 64 1.54 -5.49 21.73
N ASN A 65 2.63 -5.10 22.38
CA ASN A 65 2.58 -4.17 23.51
C ASN A 65 2.08 -2.78 23.09
N GLU A 66 2.56 -2.28 21.96
CA GLU A 66 2.16 -0.96 21.45
C GLU A 66 0.68 -0.95 21.02
N PHE A 67 0.24 -1.99 20.31
CA PHE A 67 -1.16 -2.13 19.92
C PHE A 67 -2.11 -2.06 21.13
N PHE A 68 -1.92 -2.94 22.12
CA PHE A 68 -2.81 -2.98 23.29
C PHE A 68 -2.60 -1.80 24.23
N GLY A 69 -1.37 -1.35 24.42
CA GLY A 69 -1.05 -0.19 25.26
C GLY A 69 -1.70 1.10 24.76
N CYS A 70 -1.65 1.34 23.45
CA CYS A 70 -2.22 2.54 22.85
C CYS A 70 -3.74 2.49 22.69
N LEU A 71 -4.38 1.32 22.63
CA LEU A 71 -5.84 1.19 22.72
C LEU A 71 -6.42 1.81 23.99
N ASN A 72 -5.69 1.74 25.11
CA ASN A 72 -6.08 2.42 26.35
C ASN A 72 -6.20 3.94 26.15
N ASN A 73 -5.29 4.54 25.36
CA ASN A 73 -5.36 5.98 25.08
C ASN A 73 -6.53 6.35 24.17
N VAL A 74 -6.86 5.49 23.21
CA VAL A 74 -8.08 5.64 22.40
C VAL A 74 -9.33 5.61 23.29
N ALA A 75 -9.44 4.61 24.17
CA ALA A 75 -10.57 4.50 25.12
C ALA A 75 -10.69 5.72 26.01
N LYS A 76 -9.58 6.23 26.55
CA LYS A 76 -9.57 7.48 27.35
C LYS A 76 -10.04 8.69 26.54
N GLY A 77 -9.64 8.79 25.27
CA GLY A 77 -10.09 9.84 24.38
C GLY A 77 -11.60 9.81 24.15
N ILE A 78 -12.17 8.62 23.94
CA ILE A 78 -13.60 8.42 23.77
C ILE A 78 -14.38 8.81 25.05
N VAL A 79 -13.95 8.31 26.21
CA VAL A 79 -14.62 8.59 27.50
C VAL A 79 -14.59 10.08 27.85
N ARG A 80 -13.54 10.81 27.43
CA ARG A 80 -13.37 12.24 27.69
C ARG A 80 -13.98 13.14 26.61
N ASP A 81 -14.72 12.56 25.64
CA ASP A 81 -15.26 13.27 24.47
C ASP A 81 -14.19 14.01 23.65
N GLN A 82 -12.99 13.45 23.59
CA GLN A 82 -11.85 13.96 22.82
C GLN A 82 -11.70 13.19 21.51
N MET A 83 -12.74 13.15 20.69
CA MET A 83 -12.80 12.38 19.47
C MET A 83 -11.64 12.63 18.48
N PRO A 84 -11.20 13.89 18.22
CA PRO A 84 -10.03 14.13 17.36
C PRO A 84 -8.74 13.50 17.90
N TYR A 85 -8.56 13.43 19.21
CA TYR A 85 -7.42 12.77 19.84
C TYR A 85 -7.53 11.25 19.71
N ALA A 86 -8.70 10.67 20.04
CA ALA A 86 -8.95 9.24 19.93
C ALA A 86 -8.75 8.74 18.49
N TRP A 87 -9.28 9.46 17.52
CA TRP A 87 -9.13 9.18 16.10
C TRP A 87 -7.65 9.18 15.65
N ARG A 88 -6.91 10.22 16.00
CA ARG A 88 -5.49 10.32 15.67
C ARG A 88 -4.68 9.19 16.30
N MET A 89 -4.89 8.93 17.58
CA MET A 89 -4.21 7.84 18.30
C MET A 89 -4.50 6.48 17.67
N TYR A 90 -5.75 6.23 17.28
CA TYR A 90 -6.11 5.00 16.58
C TYR A 90 -5.40 4.87 15.25
N HIS A 91 -5.49 5.87 14.37
CA HIS A 91 -4.97 5.77 13.01
C HIS A 91 -3.44 5.87 12.92
N GLN A 92 -2.81 6.67 13.76
CA GLN A 92 -1.36 6.90 13.67
C GLN A 92 -0.54 5.91 14.49
N VAL A 93 -1.15 5.21 15.44
CA VAL A 93 -0.44 4.27 16.30
C VAL A 93 -1.06 2.88 16.24
N VAL A 94 -2.29 2.73 16.74
CA VAL A 94 -2.91 1.39 16.87
C VAL A 94 -3.07 0.69 15.52
N HIS A 95 -3.58 1.40 14.52
CA HIS A 95 -3.80 0.84 13.18
C HIS A 95 -2.48 0.46 12.49
N VAL A 96 -1.43 1.24 12.69
CA VAL A 96 -0.09 0.95 12.13
C VAL A 96 0.46 -0.37 12.68
N GLU A 97 0.26 -0.65 13.96
CA GLU A 97 0.69 -1.94 14.54
C GLU A 97 -0.15 -3.13 14.03
N LEU A 98 -1.44 -2.90 13.78
CA LEU A 98 -2.29 -3.90 13.13
C LEU A 98 -1.84 -4.20 11.70
N GLU A 99 -1.50 -3.16 10.92
CA GLU A 99 -0.96 -3.31 9.56
C GLU A 99 0.33 -4.13 9.56
N LYS A 100 1.30 -3.83 10.44
CA LYS A 100 2.53 -4.61 10.57
C LYS A 100 2.26 -6.09 10.86
N MET A 101 1.35 -6.38 11.77
CA MET A 101 0.98 -7.75 12.10
C MET A 101 0.34 -8.48 10.92
N ALA A 102 -0.52 -7.79 10.16
CA ALA A 102 -1.14 -8.33 8.96
C ALA A 102 -0.11 -8.59 7.85
N GLU A 103 0.84 -7.66 7.64
CA GLU A 103 1.95 -7.85 6.69
C GLU A 103 2.78 -9.08 7.02
N TRP A 104 3.15 -9.27 8.29
CA TRP A 104 3.92 -10.45 8.72
C TRP A 104 3.14 -11.74 8.56
N TYR A 105 1.83 -11.72 8.82
CA TYR A 105 0.95 -12.87 8.62
C TYR A 105 0.86 -13.26 7.14
N ILE A 106 0.58 -12.31 6.26
CA ILE A 106 0.46 -12.53 4.82
C ILE A 106 1.80 -13.05 4.26
N ALA A 107 2.93 -12.44 4.67
CA ALA A 107 4.24 -12.88 4.21
C ALA A 107 4.62 -14.29 4.70
N ALA A 108 4.14 -14.71 5.89
CA ALA A 108 4.40 -16.03 6.43
C ALA A 108 3.59 -17.13 5.73
N GLU A 109 2.32 -16.86 5.44
CA GLU A 109 1.40 -17.85 4.87
C GLU A 109 1.45 -17.90 3.33
N HIS A 110 2.01 -16.87 2.67
CA HIS A 110 1.99 -16.69 1.21
C HIS A 110 0.57 -16.77 0.60
N ASP A 111 -0.45 -16.54 1.43
CA ASP A 111 -1.86 -16.54 1.01
C ASP A 111 -2.40 -15.10 0.96
N TYR A 112 -2.63 -14.63 -0.24
CA TYR A 112 -3.19 -13.30 -0.52
C TYR A 112 -4.71 -13.29 -0.65
N SER A 113 -5.39 -14.42 -0.44
CA SER A 113 -6.84 -14.53 -0.65
C SER A 113 -7.62 -13.63 0.31
N ASP A 114 -7.20 -13.53 1.56
CA ASP A 114 -7.82 -12.68 2.57
C ASP A 114 -7.58 -11.20 2.30
N LEU A 115 -6.36 -10.81 1.90
CA LEU A 115 -6.07 -9.44 1.48
C LEU A 115 -6.93 -9.04 0.28
N ARG A 116 -7.05 -9.94 -0.69
CA ARG A 116 -7.88 -9.72 -1.88
C ARG A 116 -9.34 -9.52 -1.52
N ARG A 117 -9.90 -10.36 -0.64
CA ARG A 117 -11.27 -10.18 -0.12
C ARG A 117 -11.45 -8.86 0.61
N ALA A 118 -10.46 -8.45 1.41
CA ALA A 118 -10.47 -7.17 2.10
C ALA A 118 -10.47 -5.98 1.13
N ILE A 119 -9.68 -6.04 0.04
CA ILE A 119 -9.65 -5.02 -1.01
C ILE A 119 -11.04 -4.86 -1.64
N PHE A 120 -11.69 -5.97 -2.04
CA PHE A 120 -13.03 -5.90 -2.62
C PHE A 120 -14.07 -5.35 -1.65
N ALA A 121 -14.05 -5.81 -0.41
CA ALA A 121 -14.95 -5.29 0.64
C ALA A 121 -14.71 -3.79 0.89
N GLY A 122 -13.46 -3.35 0.87
CA GLY A 122 -13.09 -1.94 0.97
C GLY A 122 -13.61 -1.10 -0.19
N CYS A 123 -13.50 -1.60 -1.42
CA CYS A 123 -14.05 -0.93 -2.61
C CYS A 123 -15.57 -0.80 -2.55
N ASP A 124 -16.28 -1.86 -2.14
CA ASP A 124 -17.73 -1.84 -1.99
C ASP A 124 -18.19 -0.85 -0.91
N LEU A 125 -17.50 -0.83 0.23
CA LEU A 125 -17.75 0.15 1.29
C LEU A 125 -17.51 1.58 0.79
N PHE A 126 -16.37 1.83 0.14
CA PHE A 126 -16.03 3.14 -0.40
C PHE A 126 -17.08 3.64 -1.39
N ARG A 127 -17.49 2.80 -2.35
CA ARG A 127 -18.56 3.12 -3.31
C ARG A 127 -19.85 3.50 -2.60
N SER A 128 -20.26 2.69 -1.62
CA SER A 128 -21.49 2.94 -0.84
C SER A 128 -21.44 4.31 -0.14
N LEU A 129 -20.32 4.66 0.46
CA LEU A 129 -20.12 5.94 1.12
C LEU A 129 -20.02 7.10 0.12
N ALA A 130 -19.25 6.93 -0.97
CA ALA A 130 -19.05 7.96 -1.97
C ALA A 130 -20.36 8.36 -2.67
N VAL A 131 -21.21 7.39 -2.99
CA VAL A 131 -22.54 7.65 -3.56
C VAL A 131 -23.42 8.44 -2.57
N LYS A 132 -23.43 8.08 -1.28
CA LYS A 132 -24.20 8.80 -0.25
C LYS A 132 -23.70 10.23 -0.07
N VAL A 133 -22.39 10.42 0.02
CA VAL A 133 -21.76 11.75 0.13
C VAL A 133 -22.05 12.56 -1.12
N GLY A 134 -21.88 11.98 -2.32
CA GLY A 134 -22.18 12.65 -3.59
C GLY A 134 -23.64 13.10 -3.67
N THR A 135 -24.59 12.24 -3.31
CA THR A 135 -26.02 12.58 -3.25
C THR A 135 -26.27 13.76 -2.31
N HIS A 136 -25.63 13.77 -1.14
CA HIS A 136 -25.80 14.86 -0.17
C HIS A 136 -25.22 16.19 -0.65
N LEU A 137 -24.09 16.14 -1.38
CA LEU A 137 -23.36 17.34 -1.84
C LEU A 137 -23.73 17.76 -3.29
N GLY A 138 -24.56 16.99 -3.99
CA GLY A 138 -24.88 17.24 -5.40
C GLY A 138 -23.79 16.85 -6.39
N TYR A 139 -22.92 15.89 -6.02
CA TYR A 139 -21.86 15.38 -6.87
C TYR A 139 -22.23 14.01 -7.46
N VAL A 140 -21.68 13.70 -8.62
CA VAL A 140 -21.88 12.41 -9.28
C VAL A 140 -20.65 11.53 -9.08
N TYR A 141 -20.88 10.30 -8.62
CA TYR A 141 -19.82 9.30 -8.51
C TYR A 141 -19.42 8.78 -9.90
N ASN A 142 -18.12 8.78 -10.21
CA ASN A 142 -17.61 8.31 -11.49
C ASN A 142 -17.34 6.78 -11.45
N GLU A 143 -18.29 5.99 -11.92
CA GLU A 143 -18.14 4.52 -11.97
C GLU A 143 -17.05 4.04 -12.95
N ASN A 144 -16.63 4.87 -13.91
CA ASN A 144 -15.63 4.44 -14.89
C ASN A 144 -14.25 4.33 -14.29
N ASP A 145 -13.91 5.21 -13.33
CA ASP A 145 -12.64 5.13 -12.61
C ASP A 145 -12.55 3.84 -11.79
N GLU A 146 -13.65 3.48 -11.13
CA GLU A 146 -13.76 2.21 -10.40
C GLU A 146 -13.62 1.01 -11.34
N LYS A 147 -14.36 0.98 -12.44
CA LYS A 147 -14.32 -0.13 -13.42
C LYS A 147 -12.91 -0.31 -14.01
N GLY A 148 -12.21 0.79 -14.28
CA GLY A 148 -10.83 0.77 -14.76
C GLY A 148 -9.88 0.14 -13.74
N MET A 149 -9.97 0.57 -12.48
CA MET A 149 -9.12 0.05 -11.39
C MET A 149 -9.43 -1.41 -11.05
N MET A 150 -10.72 -1.80 -11.02
CA MET A 150 -11.12 -3.18 -10.77
C MET A 150 -10.60 -4.13 -11.84
N ARG A 151 -10.55 -3.72 -13.12
CA ARG A 151 -9.89 -4.51 -14.17
C ARG A 151 -8.42 -4.74 -13.87
N TYR A 152 -7.70 -3.73 -13.42
CA TYR A 152 -6.28 -3.84 -13.06
C TYR A 152 -6.07 -4.81 -11.90
N VAL A 153 -6.88 -4.72 -10.85
CA VAL A 153 -6.84 -5.64 -9.70
C VAL A 153 -7.14 -7.08 -10.11
N PHE A 154 -8.05 -7.30 -11.09
CA PHE A 154 -8.34 -8.63 -11.64
C PHE A 154 -7.22 -9.16 -12.55
N LEU A 155 -6.59 -8.29 -13.37
CA LEU A 155 -5.50 -8.70 -14.26
C LEU A 155 -4.25 -9.11 -13.47
N GLY A 156 -3.97 -8.48 -12.33
CA GLY A 156 -2.95 -8.93 -11.39
C GLY A 156 -3.12 -10.37 -10.94
N ASN A 157 -4.36 -10.90 -10.97
CA ASN A 157 -4.67 -12.30 -10.69
C ASN A 157 -4.19 -13.27 -11.78
N VAL A 158 -4.15 -12.83 -13.03
CA VAL A 158 -3.74 -13.69 -14.16
C VAL A 158 -2.22 -13.84 -14.18
N TYR A 159 -1.48 -12.80 -13.78
CA TYR A 159 0.00 -12.87 -13.75
C TYR A 159 0.54 -13.72 -12.59
N LEU A 160 -0.18 -13.78 -11.45
CA LEU A 160 0.23 -14.61 -10.32
C LEU A 160 -0.09 -16.11 -10.51
N SER A 161 -1.09 -16.45 -11.33
CA SER A 161 -1.48 -17.84 -11.62
C SER A 161 -0.72 -18.49 -12.78
N VAL A 162 0.13 -17.74 -13.49
CA VAL A 162 0.92 -18.26 -14.64
C VAL A 162 2.34 -18.68 -14.19
N ASN A 163 2.75 -18.33 -12.96
CA ASN A 163 4.08 -18.66 -12.41
C ASN A 163 4.04 -19.75 -11.31
N GLU A 164 2.92 -20.50 -11.17
CA GLU A 164 2.82 -21.78 -10.50
C GLU A 164 2.83 -22.91 -11.54
#